data_6192cce127ffdf1883c9e65738a41582
#
_entry.id   6192cce127ffdf1883c9e65738a41582
#
_cell.length_a   1.000
_cell.length_b   1.000
_cell.length_c   1.000
_cell.angle_alpha   90.00
_cell.angle_beta   90.00
_cell.angle_gamma   90.00
#
_symmetry.space_group_name_H-M   'P 1'
#
loop_
_entity.id
_entity.type
_entity.pdbx_description
1 polymer ?
#
loop_
_entity_poly.entity_id
_entity_poly.type
_entity_poly.pdbx_seq_one_letter_code
_entity_poly.pdbx_strand_id
1 'polypeptide(L)'
;MPKMPSKPSSRSTSSVEARLRRDAVSIFNAALAAADPYAATLAHLPKGLKNVYVVGAGKAAAAMARAVEKAYGNKIKDGVVVTKYGHTQPLQRIRCRQASHPVPDEAGVAAAQEIAQICLSAEIGRASCRERV
;
A
#
# COMPACT_ATOMS: atom_id res chain seq x y z
N MET A 1 -35.21 -49.61 29.50
CA MET A 1 -34.06 -49.42 28.66
C MET A 1 -34.03 -47.93 28.26
N PRO A 2 -33.02 -47.15 28.64
CA PRO A 2 -32.92 -45.71 28.25
C PRO A 2 -32.51 -45.60 26.79
N LYS A 3 -33.24 -44.74 26.04
CA LYS A 3 -33.03 -44.45 24.65
C LYS A 3 -31.75 -43.58 24.51
N MET A 4 -30.72 -44.07 23.81
CA MET A 4 -29.50 -43.29 23.52
C MET A 4 -29.83 -42.07 22.67
N PRO A 5 -29.19 -40.91 22.93
CA PRO A 5 -29.37 -39.73 22.09
C PRO A 5 -28.79 -39.97 20.70
N SER A 6 -29.57 -39.66 19.68
CA SER A 6 -29.18 -39.76 18.26
C SER A 6 -28.01 -38.82 17.95
N LYS A 7 -26.96 -39.34 17.28
CA LYS A 7 -25.83 -38.56 16.76
C LYS A 7 -26.36 -37.41 15.91
N PRO A 8 -25.80 -36.17 16.06
CA PRO A 8 -26.18 -35.06 15.20
C PRO A 8 -25.82 -35.37 13.74
N SER A 9 -26.75 -35.08 12.85
CA SER A 9 -26.67 -35.36 11.41
C SER A 9 -25.46 -34.64 10.80
N SER A 10 -24.61 -35.35 10.06
CA SER A 10 -23.42 -34.84 9.37
C SER A 10 -23.69 -33.70 8.36
N ARG A 11 -24.96 -33.54 7.95
CA ARG A 11 -25.40 -32.44 7.05
C ARG A 11 -25.47 -31.08 7.73
N SER A 12 -25.73 -31.00 9.03
CA SER A 12 -25.84 -29.72 9.75
C SER A 12 -24.46 -29.09 10.04
N THR A 13 -23.44 -29.89 10.34
CA THR A 13 -22.08 -29.44 10.59
C THR A 13 -21.43 -28.86 9.33
N SER A 14 -21.63 -29.49 8.17
CA SER A 14 -21.13 -29.02 6.87
C SER A 14 -21.69 -27.63 6.49
N SER A 15 -22.97 -27.36 6.77
CA SER A 15 -23.60 -26.08 6.47
C SER A 15 -23.11 -24.95 7.38
N VAL A 16 -22.86 -25.24 8.66
CA VAL A 16 -22.31 -24.29 9.63
C VAL A 16 -20.85 -23.94 9.28
N GLU A 17 -20.05 -24.97 8.98
CA GLU A 17 -18.66 -24.78 8.60
C GLU A 17 -18.52 -23.92 7.32
N ALA A 18 -19.35 -24.20 6.29
CA ALA A 18 -19.36 -23.40 5.06
C ALA A 18 -19.77 -21.94 5.33
N ARG A 19 -20.68 -21.68 6.26
CA ARG A 19 -21.06 -20.33 6.67
C ARG A 19 -19.91 -19.62 7.37
N LEU A 20 -19.33 -20.26 8.38
CA LEU A 20 -18.21 -19.69 9.14
C LEU A 20 -17.03 -19.35 8.22
N ARG A 21 -16.74 -20.20 7.25
CA ARG A 21 -15.69 -19.94 6.25
C ARG A 21 -16.01 -18.71 5.39
N ARG A 22 -17.25 -18.57 4.93
CA ARG A 22 -17.67 -17.37 4.17
C ARG A 22 -17.56 -16.10 5.02
N ASP A 23 -18.01 -16.16 6.26
CA ASP A 23 -17.98 -15.03 7.20
C ASP A 23 -16.53 -14.63 7.49
N ALA A 24 -15.64 -15.58 7.73
CA ALA A 24 -14.21 -15.32 7.93
C ALA A 24 -13.55 -14.67 6.69
N VAL A 25 -13.85 -15.17 5.49
CA VAL A 25 -13.34 -14.57 4.23
C VAL A 25 -13.91 -13.17 4.03
N SER A 26 -15.17 -12.94 4.36
CA SER A 26 -15.80 -11.61 4.27
C SER A 26 -15.13 -10.61 5.21
N ILE A 27 -14.90 -11.00 6.46
CA ILE A 27 -14.18 -10.16 7.44
C ILE A 27 -12.76 -9.86 6.98
N PHE A 28 -12.05 -10.88 6.51
CA PHE A 28 -10.69 -10.71 5.97
C PHE A 28 -10.66 -9.72 4.79
N ASN A 29 -11.56 -9.87 3.82
CA ASN A 29 -11.63 -8.97 2.67
C ASN A 29 -12.00 -7.54 3.08
N ALA A 30 -12.91 -7.37 4.05
CA ALA A 30 -13.25 -6.07 4.59
C ALA A 30 -12.04 -5.38 5.26
N ALA A 31 -11.26 -6.15 6.02
CA ALA A 31 -10.02 -5.64 6.65
C ALA A 31 -8.98 -5.23 5.60
N LEU A 32 -8.77 -6.04 4.55
CA LEU A 32 -7.88 -5.69 3.45
C LEU A 32 -8.33 -4.41 2.73
N ALA A 33 -9.62 -4.29 2.44
CA ALA A 33 -10.16 -3.10 1.79
C ALA A 33 -10.01 -1.83 2.64
N ALA A 34 -10.21 -1.95 3.96
CA ALA A 34 -10.00 -0.84 4.90
C ALA A 34 -8.53 -0.41 5.02
N ALA A 35 -7.60 -1.33 4.79
CA ALA A 35 -6.15 -1.08 4.84
C ALA A 35 -5.53 -0.79 3.46
N ASP A 36 -6.35 -0.57 2.42
CA ASP A 36 -5.83 -0.29 1.08
C ASP A 36 -5.02 1.03 1.06
N PRO A 37 -3.70 0.97 0.79
CA PRO A 37 -2.83 2.14 0.83
C PRO A 37 -3.16 3.17 -0.25
N TYR A 38 -3.68 2.75 -1.39
CA TYR A 38 -4.13 3.68 -2.44
C TYR A 38 -5.32 4.51 -1.98
N ALA A 39 -6.37 3.86 -1.48
CA ALA A 39 -7.59 4.53 -1.02
C ALA A 39 -7.31 5.42 0.20
N ALA A 40 -6.55 4.91 1.17
CA ALA A 40 -6.17 5.66 2.36
C ALA A 40 -5.35 6.91 2.00
N THR A 41 -4.37 6.80 1.11
CA THR A 41 -3.57 7.95 0.67
C THR A 41 -4.46 8.96 -0.04
N LEU A 42 -5.27 8.53 -1.01
CA LEU A 42 -6.11 9.43 -1.80
C LEU A 42 -7.08 10.25 -0.93
N ALA A 43 -7.62 9.65 0.14
CA ALA A 43 -8.54 10.30 1.06
C ALA A 43 -7.88 11.39 1.93
N HIS A 44 -6.55 11.32 2.16
CA HIS A 44 -5.84 12.19 3.09
C HIS A 44 -4.85 13.16 2.42
N LEU A 45 -4.79 13.18 1.09
CA LEU A 45 -3.91 14.10 0.38
C LEU A 45 -4.35 15.55 0.55
N PRO A 46 -3.43 16.48 0.87
CA PRO A 46 -3.74 17.90 0.98
C PRO A 46 -4.20 18.47 -0.36
N LYS A 47 -5.13 19.41 -0.31
CA LYS A 47 -5.67 20.08 -1.50
C LYS A 47 -4.88 21.35 -1.82
N GLY A 48 -4.92 21.79 -3.07
CA GLY A 48 -4.42 23.11 -3.47
C GLY A 48 -2.91 23.20 -3.74
N LEU A 49 -2.16 22.10 -3.65
CA LEU A 49 -0.73 22.08 -3.98
C LEU A 49 -0.50 22.33 -5.48
N LYS A 50 0.51 23.15 -5.82
CA LYS A 50 0.85 23.52 -7.21
C LYS A 50 2.13 22.88 -7.72
N ASN A 51 3.14 22.73 -6.88
CA ASN A 51 4.43 22.15 -7.24
C ASN A 51 4.73 21.04 -6.24
N VAL A 52 4.63 19.79 -6.67
CA VAL A 52 4.72 18.62 -5.79
C VAL A 52 5.98 17.85 -6.16
N TYR A 53 6.81 17.59 -5.17
CA TYR A 53 7.89 16.59 -5.23
C TYR A 53 7.49 15.40 -4.39
N VAL A 54 7.70 14.21 -4.91
CA VAL A 54 7.22 12.98 -4.27
C VAL A 54 8.39 12.07 -3.95
N VAL A 55 8.57 11.77 -2.68
CA VAL A 55 9.57 10.79 -2.23
C VAL A 55 8.93 9.82 -1.25
N GLY A 56 9.34 8.58 -1.29
CA GLY A 56 8.81 7.56 -0.39
C GLY A 56 9.58 6.24 -0.46
N ALA A 57 9.48 5.47 0.61
CA ALA A 57 10.07 4.14 0.69
C ALA A 57 9.15 3.21 1.47
N GLY A 58 9.07 1.95 1.07
CA GLY A 58 8.30 0.93 1.78
C GLY A 58 7.47 0.06 0.85
N LYS A 59 6.87 -1.00 1.40
CA LYS A 59 6.09 -1.98 0.63
C LYS A 59 4.85 -1.38 -0.04
N ALA A 60 4.25 -0.36 0.57
CA ALA A 60 3.08 0.34 0.08
C ALA A 60 3.42 1.54 -0.83
N ALA A 61 4.70 1.96 -0.91
CA ALA A 61 5.12 3.19 -1.55
C ALA A 61 4.63 3.34 -3.00
N ALA A 62 4.66 2.26 -3.78
CA ALA A 62 4.19 2.29 -5.16
C ALA A 62 2.66 2.50 -5.28
N ALA A 63 1.86 1.87 -4.40
CA ALA A 63 0.41 2.06 -4.37
C ALA A 63 0.04 3.48 -3.90
N MET A 64 0.75 4.01 -2.90
CA MET A 64 0.59 5.38 -2.42
C MET A 64 0.98 6.38 -3.51
N ALA A 65 2.10 6.17 -4.21
CA ALA A 65 2.53 7.02 -5.33
C ALA A 65 1.50 7.07 -6.46
N ARG A 66 0.83 5.95 -6.77
CA ARG A 66 -0.27 5.93 -7.74
C ARG A 66 -1.45 6.81 -7.31
N ALA A 67 -1.78 6.84 -6.02
CA ALA A 67 -2.80 7.75 -5.50
C ALA A 67 -2.38 9.22 -5.63
N VAL A 68 -1.11 9.51 -5.35
CA VAL A 68 -0.52 10.85 -5.52
C VAL A 68 -0.57 11.29 -6.99
N GLU A 69 -0.19 10.43 -7.94
CA GLU A 69 -0.31 10.72 -9.37
C GLU A 69 -1.76 10.99 -9.80
N LYS A 70 -2.71 10.20 -9.28
CA LYS A 70 -4.14 10.40 -9.54
C LYS A 70 -4.63 11.76 -9.06
N ALA A 71 -4.15 12.22 -7.90
CA ALA A 71 -4.60 13.47 -7.29
C ALA A 71 -3.94 14.72 -7.89
N TYR A 72 -2.65 14.65 -8.18
CA TYR A 72 -1.88 15.83 -8.54
C TYR A 72 -1.47 15.91 -10.01
N GLY A 73 -1.36 14.78 -10.70
CA GLY A 73 -1.10 14.74 -12.14
C GLY A 73 0.07 15.62 -12.57
N ASN A 74 -0.19 16.59 -13.43
CA ASN A 74 0.81 17.52 -13.97
C ASN A 74 1.43 18.50 -12.97
N LYS A 75 0.92 18.56 -11.74
CA LYS A 75 1.49 19.34 -10.65
C LYS A 75 2.72 18.68 -10.04
N ILE A 76 2.94 17.38 -10.31
CA ILE A 76 4.14 16.67 -9.89
C ILE A 76 5.31 17.13 -10.77
N LYS A 77 6.33 17.69 -10.12
CA LYS A 77 7.54 18.18 -10.78
C LYS A 77 8.58 17.09 -10.92
N ASP A 78 8.76 16.31 -9.87
CA ASP A 78 9.64 15.15 -9.85
C ASP A 78 9.23 14.21 -8.71
N GLY A 79 9.66 12.95 -8.80
CA GLY A 79 9.40 11.99 -7.74
C GLY A 79 10.09 10.66 -7.93
N VAL A 80 10.46 10.07 -6.80
CA VAL A 80 10.96 8.70 -6.74
C VAL A 80 10.43 8.00 -5.49
N VAL A 81 9.98 6.79 -5.68
CA VAL A 81 9.60 5.90 -4.57
C VAL A 81 10.36 4.58 -4.69
N VAL A 82 10.66 4.00 -3.55
CA VAL A 82 11.38 2.72 -3.46
C VAL A 82 10.45 1.69 -2.82
N THR A 83 10.29 0.57 -3.48
CA THR A 83 9.53 -0.56 -2.95
C THR A 83 10.36 -1.84 -3.00
N LYS A 84 9.90 -2.89 -2.32
CA LYS A 84 10.58 -4.18 -2.43
C LYS A 84 10.38 -4.80 -3.81
N TYR A 85 11.28 -5.70 -4.21
CA TYR A 85 11.16 -6.44 -5.47
C TYR A 85 9.78 -7.08 -5.63
N GLY A 86 9.21 -6.96 -6.84
CA GLY A 86 7.90 -7.51 -7.19
C GLY A 86 6.68 -6.70 -6.70
N HIS A 87 6.87 -5.50 -6.14
CA HIS A 87 5.79 -4.66 -5.61
C HIS A 87 5.63 -3.33 -6.36
N THR A 88 6.09 -3.25 -7.59
CA THR A 88 5.92 -2.08 -8.45
C THR A 88 4.46 -1.87 -8.85
N GLN A 89 4.13 -0.63 -9.17
CA GLN A 89 2.87 -0.23 -9.79
C GLN A 89 3.17 0.57 -11.05
N PRO A 90 2.30 0.57 -12.06
CA PRO A 90 2.45 1.45 -13.22
C PRO A 90 2.31 2.91 -12.78
N LEU A 91 3.41 3.66 -12.89
CA LEU A 91 3.50 5.09 -12.62
C LEU A 91 3.95 5.82 -13.88
N GLN A 92 3.50 7.06 -14.08
CA GLN A 92 3.78 7.85 -15.28
C GLN A 92 4.79 8.97 -15.03
N ARG A 93 4.80 9.52 -13.81
CA ARG A 93 5.58 10.71 -13.43
C ARG A 93 6.55 10.46 -12.29
N ILE A 94 6.24 9.50 -11.45
CA ILE A 94 7.05 9.13 -10.29
C ILE A 94 7.85 7.88 -10.66
N ARG A 95 9.17 7.95 -10.53
CA ARG A 95 10.03 6.77 -10.75
C ARG A 95 9.83 5.77 -9.62
N CYS A 96 9.56 4.52 -9.97
CA CYS A 96 9.46 3.43 -9.00
C CYS A 96 10.73 2.59 -9.04
N ARG A 97 11.52 2.65 -7.99
CA ARG A 97 12.72 1.83 -7.80
C ARG A 97 12.39 0.61 -6.96
N GLN A 98 13.15 -0.45 -7.15
CA GLN A 98 13.04 -1.66 -6.37
C GLN A 98 14.34 -1.92 -5.61
N ALA A 99 14.20 -2.44 -4.39
CA ALA A 99 15.32 -2.80 -3.56
C ALA A 99 15.00 -4.04 -2.72
N SER A 100 16.01 -4.64 -2.14
CA SER A 100 15.86 -5.77 -1.24
C SER A 100 15.20 -5.37 0.09
N HIS A 101 14.47 -6.29 0.66
CA HIS A 101 13.85 -6.15 1.98
C HIS A 101 13.67 -7.55 2.61
N PRO A 102 14.08 -7.80 3.86
CA PRO A 102 14.52 -6.84 4.89
C PRO A 102 16.03 -6.49 4.84
N VAL A 103 16.83 -7.24 4.11
CA VAL A 103 18.29 -6.99 4.05
C VAL A 103 18.55 -5.94 2.96
N PRO A 104 19.22 -4.81 3.27
CA PRO A 104 19.55 -3.78 2.28
C PRO A 104 20.52 -4.31 1.21
N ASP A 105 20.39 -3.75 0.01
CA ASP A 105 21.26 -4.00 -1.14
C ASP A 105 21.73 -2.68 -1.78
N GLU A 106 22.63 -2.78 -2.77
CA GLU A 106 23.15 -1.63 -3.50
C GLU A 106 22.05 -0.84 -4.21
N ALA A 107 21.01 -1.52 -4.71
CA ALA A 107 19.87 -0.87 -5.34
C ALA A 107 19.12 0.03 -4.33
N GLY A 108 19.03 -0.39 -3.07
CA GLY A 108 18.45 0.42 -1.99
C GLY A 108 19.29 1.65 -1.71
N VAL A 109 20.62 1.54 -1.69
CA VAL A 109 21.53 2.68 -1.50
C VAL A 109 21.39 3.68 -2.65
N ALA A 110 21.42 3.22 -3.89
CA ALA A 110 21.27 4.07 -5.06
C ALA A 110 19.91 4.82 -5.07
N ALA A 111 18.84 4.12 -4.72
CA ALA A 111 17.52 4.71 -4.62
C ALA A 111 17.41 5.75 -3.48
N ALA A 112 18.05 5.50 -2.35
CA ALA A 112 18.11 6.48 -1.25
C ALA A 112 18.88 7.74 -1.64
N GLN A 113 19.98 7.63 -2.41
CA GLN A 113 20.72 8.75 -2.95
C GLN A 113 19.85 9.57 -3.93
N GLU A 114 19.07 8.90 -4.79
CA GLU A 114 18.14 9.57 -5.71
C GLU A 114 17.05 10.35 -4.93
N ILE A 115 16.52 9.79 -3.86
CA ILE A 115 15.59 10.47 -2.95
C ILE A 115 16.26 11.72 -2.35
N ALA A 116 17.48 11.59 -1.84
CA ALA A 116 18.21 12.71 -1.25
C ALA A 116 18.43 13.85 -2.25
N GLN A 117 18.77 13.54 -3.50
CA GLN A 117 18.92 14.54 -4.56
C GLN A 117 17.64 15.31 -4.83
N ILE A 118 16.48 14.63 -4.89
CA ILE A 118 15.19 15.31 -5.04
C ILE A 118 14.91 16.22 -3.85
N CYS A 119 15.15 15.77 -2.63
CA CYS A 119 14.94 16.56 -1.43
C CYS A 119 15.82 17.81 -1.40
N LEU A 120 17.07 17.71 -1.85
CA LEU A 120 17.99 18.83 -1.93
C LEU A 120 17.63 19.83 -3.05
N SER A 121 17.07 19.36 -4.15
CA SER A 121 16.65 20.21 -5.27
C SER A 121 15.29 20.87 -5.03
N ALA A 122 14.48 20.36 -4.09
CA ALA A 122 13.20 20.94 -3.75
C ALA A 122 13.39 22.21 -2.90
N GLU A 123 12.79 23.32 -3.32
CA GLU A 123 12.81 24.54 -2.52
C GLU A 123 12.02 24.39 -1.22
N ILE A 124 12.45 25.08 -0.17
CA ILE A 124 11.79 25.09 1.14
C ILE A 124 10.31 25.51 1.00
N GLY A 125 9.41 24.77 1.65
CA GLY A 125 7.95 25.02 1.60
C GLY A 125 7.16 24.08 0.69
N ARG A 126 7.79 23.06 0.09
CA ARG A 126 7.13 22.03 -0.73
C ARG A 126 6.87 20.77 0.09
N ALA A 127 5.66 20.20 -0.07
CA ALA A 127 5.24 19.04 0.70
C ALA A 127 6.00 17.77 0.30
N SER A 128 6.50 17.05 1.30
CA SER A 128 7.01 15.68 1.14
C SER A 128 6.03 14.69 1.79
N CYS A 129 5.73 13.58 1.12
CA CYS A 129 5.06 12.43 1.75
C CYS A 129 6.11 11.51 2.35
N ARG A 130 6.10 11.36 3.65
CA ARG A 130 6.95 10.41 4.39
C ARG A 130 6.06 9.34 5.02
N GLU A 131 6.30 8.10 4.68
CA GLU A 131 5.74 6.97 5.43
C GLU A 131 6.47 6.90 6.78
N ARG A 132 5.72 6.94 7.89
CA ARG A 132 6.24 6.58 9.20
C ARG A 132 5.97 5.09 9.40
N VAL A 133 7.01 4.35 9.61
CA VAL A 133 6.95 2.97 10.10
C VAL A 133 6.62 2.97 11.59
#